data_1200b86c939e28950b2531319579df74
#
_entry.id   1200b86c939e28950b2531319579df74
#
_cell.length_a   1.000
_cell.length_b   1.000
_cell.length_c   1.000
_cell.angle_alpha   90.00
_cell.angle_beta   90.00
_cell.angle_gamma   90.00
#
_symmetry.space_group_name_H-M   'P 1'
#
loop_
_entity.id
_entity.type
_entity.pdbx_description
1 polymer ?
#
loop_
_entity_poly.entity_id
_entity_poly.type
_entity_poly.pdbx_seq_one_letter_code
_entity_poly.pdbx_strand_id
1 'polypeptide(L)'
;MSVHVFTYGSLMFDRVWSKVVGGMYEKVSARLYGYKRRKIRGEIYPTVLPGTSRDYVDGIIYLDVSKNDVKTLDTFEGEYYQKEMAECGLTDGGTITAWVYVFKERYKSLVEDEPWDPVWFLEDGINAFLAGLDVS
;
A
#
# COMPACT_ATOMS: atom_id res chain seq x y z
N MET A 1 -20.15 -3.16 -6.93
CA MET A 1 -19.29 -4.19 -6.32
C MET A 1 -18.20 -3.54 -5.50
N SER A 2 -17.89 -4.13 -4.39
CA SER A 2 -16.82 -3.66 -3.52
C SER A 2 -15.71 -4.71 -3.44
N VAL A 3 -14.50 -4.26 -3.09
CA VAL A 3 -13.34 -5.13 -2.95
C VAL A 3 -12.55 -4.73 -1.72
N HIS A 4 -11.73 -5.65 -1.23
CA HIS A 4 -10.81 -5.36 -0.13
C HIS A 4 -9.49 -4.90 -0.72
N VAL A 5 -8.85 -3.92 -0.07
CA VAL A 5 -7.57 -3.34 -0.54
C VAL A 5 -6.54 -3.41 0.58
N PHE A 6 -5.45 -4.10 0.31
CA PHE A 6 -4.32 -4.18 1.24
C PHE A 6 -3.38 -2.99 0.99
N THR A 7 -3.08 -2.26 2.05
CA THR A 7 -2.16 -1.12 2.00
C THR A 7 -0.93 -1.41 2.85
N TYR A 8 0.22 -0.95 2.40
CA TYR A 8 1.49 -1.25 3.04
C TYR A 8 2.42 -0.04 3.16
N GLY A 9 1.98 1.10 2.68
CA GLY A 9 2.77 2.34 2.65
C GLY A 9 1.97 3.52 3.17
N SER A 10 2.02 4.62 2.45
CA SER A 10 1.38 5.88 2.88
C SER A 10 -0.11 5.76 3.17
N LEU A 11 -0.81 4.92 2.42
CA LEU A 11 -2.26 4.75 2.57
C LEU A 11 -2.65 4.00 3.85
N MET A 12 -1.71 3.42 4.59
CA MET A 12 -1.99 2.84 5.90
C MET A 12 -2.43 3.89 6.91
N PHE A 13 -2.05 5.14 6.70
CA PHE A 13 -2.28 6.22 7.66
C PHE A 13 -3.57 6.97 7.31
N ASP A 14 -4.42 7.15 8.31
CA ASP A 14 -5.73 7.81 8.13
C ASP A 14 -5.63 9.17 7.47
N ARG A 15 -4.60 9.95 7.82
CA ARG A 15 -4.39 11.28 7.23
C ARG A 15 -4.20 11.22 5.72
N VAL A 16 -3.51 10.20 5.23
CA VAL A 16 -3.30 10.02 3.79
C VAL A 16 -4.53 9.43 3.13
N TRP A 17 -5.10 8.39 3.70
CA TRP A 17 -6.29 7.75 3.16
C TRP A 17 -7.44 8.77 3.00
N SER A 18 -7.70 9.55 4.04
CA SER A 18 -8.77 10.55 4.02
C SER A 18 -8.55 11.62 2.96
N LYS A 19 -7.29 11.99 2.71
CA LYS A 19 -6.94 12.99 1.69
C LYS A 19 -7.13 12.44 0.28
N VAL A 20 -6.75 11.20 0.04
CA VAL A 20 -6.76 10.58 -1.29
C VAL A 20 -8.15 10.04 -1.64
N VAL A 21 -8.75 9.29 -0.73
CA VAL A 21 -9.99 8.55 -1.00
C VAL A 21 -11.22 9.31 -0.47
N GLY A 22 -11.11 9.83 0.74
CA GLY A 22 -12.19 10.57 1.37
C GLY A 22 -13.31 9.73 1.96
N GLY A 23 -13.46 8.47 1.55
CA GLY A 23 -14.46 7.56 2.10
C GLY A 23 -14.00 6.94 3.41
N MET A 24 -14.96 6.61 4.27
CA MET A 24 -14.69 5.91 5.52
C MET A 24 -14.97 4.43 5.36
N TYR A 25 -14.00 3.61 5.78
CA TYR A 25 -14.09 2.17 5.67
C TYR A 25 -13.61 1.50 6.94
N GLU A 26 -14.15 0.35 7.24
CA GLU A 26 -13.57 -0.51 8.27
C GLU A 26 -12.23 -1.01 7.78
N LYS A 27 -11.29 -1.18 8.73
CA LYS A 27 -9.97 -1.66 8.41
C LYS A 27 -9.49 -2.68 9.43
N VAL A 28 -8.65 -3.59 8.97
CA VAL A 28 -8.06 -4.64 9.81
C VAL A 28 -6.57 -4.74 9.52
N SER A 29 -5.81 -5.12 10.55
CA SER A 29 -4.40 -5.43 10.38
C SER A 29 -4.27 -6.76 9.63
N ALA A 30 -3.31 -6.83 8.72
CA ALA A 30 -3.11 -8.03 7.92
C ALA A 30 -1.64 -8.18 7.54
N ARG A 31 -1.28 -9.39 7.13
CA ARG A 31 0.08 -9.73 6.73
C ARG A 31 0.07 -10.36 5.33
N LEU A 32 0.85 -9.76 4.44
CA LEU A 32 1.01 -10.24 3.07
C LEU A 32 2.28 -11.10 2.99
N TYR A 33 2.12 -12.39 2.76
CA TYR A 33 3.23 -13.33 2.66
C TYR A 33 3.76 -13.43 1.23
N GLY A 34 5.07 -13.67 1.11
CA GLY A 34 5.69 -13.86 -0.21
C GLY A 34 6.09 -12.57 -0.90
N TYR A 35 6.04 -11.46 -0.19
CA TYR A 35 6.42 -10.15 -0.70
C TYR A 35 7.35 -9.46 0.27
N LYS A 36 8.13 -8.52 -0.24
CA LYS A 36 8.99 -7.67 0.58
C LYS A 36 8.75 -6.21 0.25
N ARG A 37 8.81 -5.34 1.27
CA ARG A 37 8.61 -3.91 1.14
C ARG A 37 9.96 -3.21 1.09
N ARG A 38 10.15 -2.38 0.07
CA ARG A 38 11.42 -1.71 -0.16
C ARG A 38 11.20 -0.25 -0.53
N LYS A 39 12.24 0.56 -0.31
CA LYS A 39 12.24 1.97 -0.72
C LYS A 39 12.30 2.09 -2.24
N ILE A 40 11.78 3.21 -2.73
CA ILE A 40 11.91 3.60 -4.14
C ILE A 40 12.88 4.78 -4.19
N ARG A 41 13.82 4.73 -5.14
CA ARG A 41 14.82 5.79 -5.29
C ARG A 41 14.16 7.15 -5.45
N GLY A 42 14.55 8.10 -4.59
CA GLY A 42 14.06 9.47 -4.65
C GLY A 42 12.66 9.68 -4.11
N GLU A 43 12.01 8.65 -3.57
CA GLU A 43 10.64 8.75 -3.08
C GLU A 43 10.57 8.49 -1.58
N ILE A 44 9.51 9.05 -0.95
CA ILE A 44 9.28 8.84 0.49
C ILE A 44 8.25 7.73 0.76
N TYR A 45 7.68 7.16 -0.30
CA TYR A 45 6.74 6.03 -0.22
C TYR A 45 7.40 4.77 -0.76
N PRO A 46 6.92 3.60 -0.33
CA PRO A 46 7.53 2.33 -0.71
C PRO A 46 6.80 1.64 -1.84
N THR A 47 7.36 0.51 -2.23
CA THR A 47 6.63 -0.49 -2.98
C THR A 47 6.83 -1.87 -2.38
N VAL A 48 6.05 -2.84 -2.84
CA VAL A 48 6.29 -4.26 -2.58
C VAL A 48 6.63 -4.96 -3.88
N LEU A 49 7.44 -5.98 -3.78
CA LEU A 49 7.82 -6.83 -4.90
C LEU A 49 7.89 -8.28 -4.41
N PRO A 50 7.79 -9.26 -5.33
CA PRO A 50 7.87 -10.66 -4.95
C PRO A 50 9.15 -10.98 -4.19
N GLY A 51 9.00 -11.72 -3.10
CA GLY A 51 10.10 -12.20 -2.28
C GLY A 51 10.07 -13.71 -2.17
N THR A 52 10.64 -14.22 -1.08
CA THR A 52 10.63 -15.65 -0.79
C THR A 52 9.41 -16.01 0.06
N SER A 53 9.18 -17.29 0.29
CA SER A 53 8.09 -17.74 1.17
C SER A 53 8.28 -17.31 2.63
N ARG A 54 9.46 -16.85 3.00
CA ARG A 54 9.77 -16.38 4.35
C ARG A 54 9.54 -14.87 4.51
N ASP A 55 9.44 -14.16 3.39
CA ASP A 55 9.21 -12.72 3.44
C ASP A 55 7.75 -12.44 3.72
N TYR A 56 7.50 -11.33 4.40
CA TYR A 56 6.14 -10.84 4.61
C TYR A 56 6.14 -9.34 4.83
N VAL A 57 4.98 -8.75 4.65
CA VAL A 57 4.76 -7.32 4.87
C VAL A 57 3.53 -7.15 5.74
N ASP A 58 3.69 -6.43 6.85
CA ASP A 58 2.56 -6.06 7.68
C ASP A 58 1.91 -4.80 7.14
N GLY A 59 0.60 -4.79 7.10
CA GLY A 59 -0.14 -3.67 6.56
C GLY A 59 -1.58 -3.63 7.05
N ILE A 60 -2.39 -2.86 6.35
CA ILE A 60 -3.79 -2.61 6.69
C ILE A 60 -4.66 -2.94 5.49
N ILE A 61 -5.72 -3.73 5.71
CA ILE A 61 -6.75 -3.94 4.70
C ILE A 61 -7.94 -3.04 5.00
N TYR A 62 -8.33 -2.26 3.99
CA TYR A 62 -9.60 -1.54 4.02
C TYR A 62 -10.65 -2.44 3.40
N LEU A 63 -11.76 -2.62 4.11
CA LEU A 63 -12.79 -3.59 3.75
C LEU A 63 -13.89 -2.94 2.90
N ASP A 64 -14.34 -3.67 1.89
CA ASP A 64 -15.50 -3.30 1.07
C ASP A 64 -15.38 -1.90 0.45
N VAL A 65 -14.23 -1.62 -0.13
CA VAL A 65 -13.97 -0.35 -0.80
C VAL A 65 -14.80 -0.27 -2.09
N SER A 66 -15.49 0.85 -2.29
CA SER A 66 -16.37 1.02 -3.43
C SER A 66 -15.60 1.05 -4.75
N LYS A 67 -16.29 0.71 -5.84
CA LYS A 67 -15.71 0.72 -7.18
C LYS A 67 -15.17 2.11 -7.55
N ASN A 68 -15.90 3.17 -7.18
CA ASN A 68 -15.46 4.53 -7.46
C ASN A 68 -14.18 4.90 -6.72
N ASP A 69 -14.08 4.48 -5.46
CA ASP A 69 -12.89 4.75 -4.67
C ASP A 69 -11.70 3.92 -5.15
N VAL A 70 -11.92 2.71 -5.65
CA VAL A 70 -10.85 1.93 -6.28
C VAL A 70 -10.31 2.65 -7.52
N LYS A 71 -11.18 3.28 -8.32
CA LYS A 71 -10.74 4.07 -9.47
C LYS A 71 -9.86 5.25 -9.03
N THR A 72 -10.22 5.88 -7.92
CA THR A 72 -9.41 6.97 -7.34
C THR A 72 -8.04 6.44 -6.93
N LEU A 73 -7.99 5.27 -6.31
CA LEU A 73 -6.73 4.63 -5.94
C LEU A 73 -5.89 4.27 -7.16
N ASP A 74 -6.52 3.74 -8.21
CA ASP A 74 -5.81 3.41 -9.44
C ASP A 74 -5.12 4.65 -10.04
N THR A 75 -5.81 5.78 -10.03
CA THR A 75 -5.26 7.05 -10.50
C THR A 75 -4.13 7.54 -9.60
N PHE A 76 -4.32 7.44 -8.30
CA PHE A 76 -3.31 7.86 -7.32
C PHE A 76 -2.02 7.05 -7.43
N GLU A 77 -2.13 5.73 -7.57
CA GLU A 77 -0.97 4.85 -7.69
C GLU A 77 -0.23 5.05 -9.02
N GLY A 78 -0.97 5.31 -10.08
CA GLY A 78 -0.40 5.67 -11.37
C GLY A 78 0.19 4.52 -12.16
N GLU A 79 0.99 4.86 -13.17
CA GLU A 79 1.48 3.89 -14.15
C GLU A 79 2.58 2.96 -13.65
N TYR A 80 3.23 3.28 -12.52
CA TYR A 80 4.31 2.45 -11.99
C TYR A 80 3.80 1.18 -11.31
N TYR A 81 2.52 1.15 -10.94
CA TYR A 81 1.92 0.06 -10.18
C TYR A 81 0.90 -0.70 -11.00
N GLN A 82 0.72 -1.97 -10.65
CA GLN A 82 -0.37 -2.80 -11.15
C GLN A 82 -1.06 -3.47 -9.98
N LYS A 83 -2.36 -3.74 -10.11
CA LYS A 83 -3.11 -4.44 -9.06
C LYS A 83 -2.97 -5.94 -9.23
N GLU A 84 -2.74 -6.63 -8.12
CA GLU A 84 -2.72 -8.08 -8.06
C GLU A 84 -3.58 -8.55 -6.91
N MET A 85 -4.26 -9.67 -7.09
CA MET A 85 -5.00 -10.30 -6.00
C MET A 85 -4.04 -11.11 -5.15
N ALA A 86 -4.16 -10.99 -3.83
CA ALA A 86 -3.34 -11.76 -2.92
C ALA A 86 -4.14 -12.18 -1.70
N GLU A 87 -3.77 -13.32 -1.15
CA GLU A 87 -4.33 -13.82 0.10
C GLU A 87 -3.49 -13.31 1.25
N CYS A 88 -4.14 -12.62 2.19
CA CYS A 88 -3.47 -12.00 3.34
C CYS A 88 -3.89 -12.71 4.63
N GLY A 89 -2.96 -12.87 5.56
CA GLY A 89 -3.25 -13.45 6.86
C GLY A 89 -3.77 -12.41 7.84
N LEU A 90 -4.75 -12.79 8.63
CA LEU A 90 -5.31 -11.94 9.70
C LEU A 90 -4.74 -12.35 11.05
N THR A 91 -4.81 -11.43 12.03
CA THR A 91 -4.30 -11.68 13.39
C THR A 91 -4.98 -12.86 14.08
N ASP A 92 -6.22 -13.16 13.74
CA ASP A 92 -6.97 -14.29 14.32
C ASP A 92 -6.67 -15.63 13.65
N GLY A 93 -5.78 -15.67 12.67
CA GLY A 93 -5.42 -16.88 11.94
C GLY A 93 -6.23 -17.11 10.66
N GLY A 94 -7.24 -16.28 10.41
CA GLY A 94 -8.01 -16.35 9.17
C GLY A 94 -7.25 -15.71 8.01
N THR A 95 -7.83 -15.81 6.82
CA THR A 95 -7.28 -15.19 5.62
C THR A 95 -8.34 -14.38 4.89
N ILE A 96 -7.90 -13.41 4.12
CA ILE A 96 -8.78 -12.59 3.29
C ILE A 96 -8.06 -12.27 1.99
N THR A 97 -8.78 -12.31 0.88
CA THR A 97 -8.23 -11.96 -0.44
C THR A 97 -8.44 -10.48 -0.68
N ALA A 98 -7.38 -9.79 -1.07
CA ALA A 98 -7.40 -8.35 -1.29
C ALA A 98 -6.60 -7.96 -2.52
N TRP A 99 -6.92 -6.78 -3.08
CA TRP A 99 -6.09 -6.16 -4.10
C TRP A 99 -4.85 -5.55 -3.46
N VAL A 100 -3.70 -5.73 -4.13
CA VAL A 100 -2.43 -5.14 -3.71
C VAL A 100 -1.84 -4.41 -4.91
N TYR A 101 -1.36 -3.19 -4.70
CA TYR A 101 -0.64 -2.46 -5.74
C TYR A 101 0.83 -2.84 -5.70
N VAL A 102 1.32 -3.42 -6.77
CA VAL A 102 2.69 -3.95 -6.88
C VAL A 102 3.40 -3.21 -8.01
N PHE A 103 4.68 -2.87 -7.80
CA PHE A 103 5.47 -2.21 -8.84
C PHE A 103 5.56 -3.10 -10.08
N LYS A 104 5.42 -2.47 -11.24
CA LYS A 104 5.59 -3.20 -12.51
C LYS A 104 7.05 -3.60 -12.68
N GLU A 105 7.26 -4.78 -13.25
CA GLU A 105 8.60 -5.34 -13.46
C GLU A 105 9.53 -4.38 -14.19
N ARG A 106 9.02 -3.66 -15.19
CA ARG A 106 9.83 -2.73 -16.00
C ARG A 106 10.39 -1.55 -15.22
N TYR A 107 9.88 -1.29 -14.00
CA TYR A 107 10.38 -0.21 -13.13
C TYR A 107 11.20 -0.73 -11.97
N LYS A 108 11.54 -1.99 -11.96
CA LYS A 108 12.26 -2.66 -10.89
C LYS A 108 13.60 -1.98 -10.55
N SER A 109 14.25 -1.37 -11.54
CA SER A 109 15.53 -0.69 -11.31
C SER A 109 15.42 0.52 -10.38
N LEU A 110 14.21 1.03 -10.15
CA LEU A 110 13.98 2.15 -9.24
C LEU A 110 13.87 1.70 -7.78
N VAL A 111 13.74 0.40 -7.53
CA VAL A 111 13.56 -0.15 -6.19
C VAL A 111 14.92 -0.34 -5.54
N GLU A 112 15.08 0.22 -4.33
CA GLU A 112 16.30 0.07 -3.56
C GLU A 112 16.23 -1.19 -2.69
N ASP A 113 17.39 -1.75 -2.35
CA ASP A 113 17.45 -2.94 -1.50
C ASP A 113 17.47 -2.54 -0.02
N GLU A 114 16.64 -1.58 0.35
CA GLU A 114 16.48 -1.13 1.73
C GLU A 114 15.02 -1.21 2.16
N PRO A 115 14.75 -1.74 3.37
CA PRO A 115 13.39 -1.74 3.87
C PRO A 115 12.91 -0.33 4.12
N TRP A 116 11.63 -0.09 3.85
CA TRP A 116 10.98 1.17 4.17
C TRP A 116 10.41 1.08 5.58
N ASP A 117 10.63 2.11 6.38
CA ASP A 117 10.21 2.15 7.78
C ASP A 117 8.94 3.00 7.95
N PRO A 118 7.79 2.38 8.31
CA PRO A 118 6.56 3.12 8.53
C PRO A 118 6.65 4.10 9.69
N VAL A 119 7.48 3.82 10.69
CA VAL A 119 7.67 4.74 11.83
C VAL A 119 8.36 6.01 11.36
N TRP A 120 9.41 5.88 10.56
CA TRP A 120 10.08 7.03 9.96
C TRP A 120 9.09 7.86 9.13
N PHE A 121 8.25 7.21 8.33
CA PHE A 121 7.27 7.91 7.51
C PHE A 121 6.31 8.71 8.38
N LEU A 122 5.80 8.10 9.44
CA LEU A 122 4.86 8.77 10.34
C LEU A 122 5.47 9.98 11.03
N GLU A 123 6.73 9.89 11.45
CA GLU A 123 7.41 10.95 12.18
C GLU A 123 8.00 12.04 11.28
N ASP A 124 8.60 11.65 10.16
CA ASP A 124 9.42 12.55 9.36
C ASP A 124 8.94 12.74 7.92
N GLY A 125 8.25 11.77 7.34
CA GLY A 125 7.88 11.78 5.94
C GLY A 125 6.46 12.25 5.62
N ILE A 126 5.52 12.01 6.53
CA ILE A 126 4.10 12.18 6.24
C ILE A 126 3.71 13.62 5.90
N ASN A 127 4.28 14.59 6.58
CA ASN A 127 3.95 16.00 6.32
C ASN A 127 4.41 16.43 4.93
N ALA A 128 5.61 16.02 4.54
CA ALA A 128 6.12 16.31 3.20
C ALA A 128 5.28 15.61 2.13
N PHE A 129 4.87 14.37 2.39
CA PHE A 129 4.03 13.61 1.48
C PHE A 129 2.67 14.29 1.27
N LEU A 130 2.02 14.71 2.37
CA LEU A 130 0.73 15.39 2.31
C LEU A 130 0.83 16.74 1.60
N ALA A 131 1.91 17.48 1.85
CA ALA A 131 2.16 18.76 1.18
C ALA A 131 2.27 18.57 -0.34
N GLY A 132 2.90 17.48 -0.79
CA GLY A 132 2.99 17.15 -2.20
C GLY A 132 1.64 16.88 -2.84
N LEU A 133 0.69 16.31 -2.10
CA LEU A 133 -0.66 16.06 -2.59
C LEU A 133 -1.45 17.35 -2.76
N ASP A 134 -1.16 18.37 -1.95
CA ASP A 134 -1.84 19.67 -2.02
C ASP A 134 -1.40 20.52 -3.20
N VAL A 135 -0.25 20.25 -3.77
CA VAL A 135 0.34 21.04 -4.86
C VAL A 135 -0.18 20.63 -6.23
N SER A 136 -0.75 19.46 -6.36
CA SER A 136 -1.21 18.92 -7.65
C SER A 136 -2.46 19.63 -8.19
#